data_90485f3bf38142a028ea688be863aa91
#
_entry.id   90485f3bf38142a028ea688be863aa91
#
_cell.length_a   1.000
_cell.length_b   1.000
_cell.length_c   1.000
_cell.angle_alpha   90.00
_cell.angle_beta   90.00
_cell.angle_gamma   90.00
#
_symmetry.space_group_name_H-M   'P 1'
#
loop_
_entity.id
_entity.type
_entity.pdbx_description
1 polymer ?
#
loop_
_entity_poly.entity_id
_entity_poly.type
_entity_poly.pdbx_seq_one_letter_code
_entity_poly.pdbx_strand_id
1 'polypeptide(L)'
;MDPITIFIIIVGVLFTSFLFFVEDAFEKLIERVLSLFGLRSHCGLLHVTAKEGNESIVLTIQNEGSSTAKFATIQAKDSSGNPVYLIPYLHDRQWKDSSGEKAQNQLRKNFVKEKLSSGASLTVYVNKAELGEITVNDLSLMDVHGKVWPIISQQS
;
A
#
# COMPACT_ATOMS: atom_id res chain seq x y z
N MET A 1 12.19 43.05 -16.97
CA MET A 1 11.89 42.68 -15.57
C MET A 1 12.91 43.34 -14.67
N ASP A 2 12.45 44.05 -13.66
CA ASP A 2 13.29 44.72 -12.67
C ASP A 2 14.16 43.71 -11.92
N PRO A 3 15.46 43.96 -11.71
CA PRO A 3 16.36 43.07 -10.97
C PRO A 3 15.87 42.70 -9.57
N ILE A 4 15.13 43.56 -8.91
CA ILE A 4 14.52 43.32 -7.61
C ILE A 4 13.43 42.23 -7.71
N THR A 5 12.60 42.27 -8.76
CA THR A 5 11.54 41.29 -9.01
C THR A 5 12.14 39.91 -9.28
N ILE A 6 13.25 39.82 -10.04
CA ILE A 6 13.96 38.59 -10.31
C ILE A 6 14.52 38.01 -9.01
N PHE A 7 15.12 38.83 -8.16
CA PHE A 7 15.67 38.41 -6.87
C PHE A 7 14.58 37.82 -5.94
N ILE A 8 13.43 38.51 -5.85
CA ILE A 8 12.29 38.05 -5.02
C ILE A 8 11.78 36.65 -5.51
N ILE A 9 11.68 36.47 -6.83
CA ILE A 9 11.23 35.20 -7.40
C ILE A 9 12.24 34.09 -7.08
N ILE A 10 13.53 34.33 -7.24
CA ILE A 10 14.57 33.34 -6.95
C ILE A 10 14.55 32.97 -5.47
N VAL A 11 14.49 33.93 -4.57
CA VAL A 11 14.43 33.70 -3.12
C VAL A 11 13.15 32.93 -2.75
N GLY A 12 12.00 33.25 -3.35
CA GLY A 12 10.75 32.56 -3.13
C GLY A 12 10.79 31.10 -3.57
N VAL A 13 11.38 30.81 -4.73
CA VAL A 13 11.55 29.42 -5.22
C VAL A 13 12.51 28.62 -4.35
N LEU A 14 13.62 29.22 -3.95
CA LEU A 14 14.59 28.57 -3.06
C LEU A 14 13.99 28.28 -1.68
N PHE A 15 13.21 29.22 -1.13
CA PHE A 15 12.56 29.05 0.17
C PHE A 15 11.48 27.98 0.15
N THR A 16 10.64 27.94 -0.89
CA THR A 16 9.65 26.86 -1.06
C THR A 16 10.31 25.49 -1.22
N SER A 17 11.36 25.40 -2.04
CA SER A 17 12.12 24.14 -2.20
C SER A 17 12.76 23.70 -0.88
N PHE A 18 13.27 24.63 -0.09
CA PHE A 18 13.86 24.35 1.23
C PHE A 18 12.81 23.85 2.22
N LEU A 19 11.61 24.43 2.24
CA LEU A 19 10.51 23.97 3.11
C LEU A 19 10.10 22.52 2.79
N PHE A 20 9.96 22.15 1.50
CA PHE A 20 9.69 20.76 1.12
C PHE A 20 10.79 19.80 1.54
N PHE A 21 12.05 20.22 1.43
CA PHE A 21 13.19 19.40 1.84
C PHE A 21 13.24 19.19 3.35
N VAL A 22 12.92 20.24 4.12
CA VAL A 22 12.90 20.20 5.59
C VAL A 22 11.75 19.33 6.10
N GLU A 23 10.57 19.39 5.47
CA GLU A 23 9.41 18.58 5.83
C GLU A 23 9.71 17.08 5.68
N ASP A 24 10.29 16.68 4.53
CA ASP A 24 10.68 15.29 4.27
C ASP A 24 11.82 14.79 5.20
N ALA A 25 12.78 15.67 5.52
CA ALA A 25 13.86 15.36 6.45
C ALA A 25 13.37 15.28 7.89
N PHE A 26 12.40 16.10 8.28
CA PHE A 26 11.82 16.14 9.60
C PHE A 26 10.95 14.91 9.86
N GLU A 27 10.13 14.48 8.88
CA GLU A 27 9.38 13.22 8.98
C GLU A 27 10.32 12.03 9.19
N LYS A 28 11.39 11.93 8.39
CA LYS A 28 12.39 10.86 8.52
C LYS A 28 13.13 10.90 9.86
N LEU A 29 13.38 12.10 10.40
CA LEU A 29 14.01 12.25 11.71
C LEU A 29 13.06 11.78 12.82
N ILE A 30 11.79 12.19 12.77
CA ILE A 30 10.77 11.77 13.72
C ILE A 30 10.59 10.25 13.68
N GLU A 31 10.49 9.64 12.50
CA GLU A 31 10.41 8.18 12.35
C GLU A 31 11.59 7.47 12.98
N ARG A 32 12.82 7.98 12.81
CA ARG A 32 14.01 7.43 13.44
C ARG A 32 14.00 7.57 14.96
N VAL A 33 13.62 8.73 15.46
CA VAL A 33 13.53 8.98 16.91
C VAL A 33 12.47 8.09 17.55
N LEU A 34 11.28 7.99 16.96
CA LEU A 34 10.21 7.12 17.45
C LEU A 34 10.60 5.64 17.40
N SER A 35 11.37 5.22 16.39
CA SER A 35 11.87 3.84 16.31
C SER A 35 12.90 3.53 17.39
N LEU A 36 13.74 4.49 17.78
CA LEU A 36 14.72 4.35 18.87
C LEU A 36 14.06 4.18 20.23
N PHE A 37 12.91 4.82 20.46
CA PHE A 37 12.15 4.68 21.71
C PHE A 37 11.17 3.50 21.70
N GLY A 38 11.20 2.64 20.68
CA GLY A 38 10.24 1.54 20.53
C GLY A 38 8.80 2.01 20.27
N LEU A 39 8.59 3.31 20.18
CA LEU A 39 7.35 3.92 19.72
C LEU A 39 7.36 3.85 18.19
N ARG A 40 7.07 2.67 17.63
CA ARG A 40 6.81 2.55 16.19
C ARG A 40 5.75 3.58 15.85
N SER A 41 6.08 4.49 14.94
CA SER A 41 5.06 5.37 14.35
C SER A 41 3.88 4.48 13.99
N HIS A 42 2.69 4.84 14.41
CA HIS A 42 1.51 4.03 14.15
C HIS A 42 1.32 3.98 12.64
N CYS A 43 1.97 3.01 12.00
CA CYS A 43 1.53 2.53 10.71
C CYS A 43 0.01 2.41 10.79
N GLY A 44 -0.70 2.92 9.80
CA GLY A 44 -2.15 2.93 9.84
C GLY A 44 -2.72 1.66 10.46
N LEU A 45 -3.79 1.75 11.18
CA LEU A 45 -4.55 0.58 11.60
C LEU A 45 -5.33 0.12 10.38
N LEU A 46 -4.88 -0.97 9.76
CA LEU A 46 -5.55 -1.50 8.58
C LEU A 46 -6.58 -2.54 8.98
N HIS A 47 -7.80 -2.33 8.53
CA HIS A 47 -8.86 -3.32 8.55
C HIS A 47 -9.04 -3.87 7.14
N VAL A 48 -8.81 -5.17 6.96
CA VAL A 48 -8.87 -5.82 5.64
C VAL A 48 -9.95 -6.87 5.65
N THR A 49 -10.95 -6.69 4.79
CA THR A 49 -12.04 -7.64 4.64
C THR A 49 -12.02 -8.26 3.26
N ALA A 50 -12.45 -9.50 3.15
CA ALA A 50 -12.57 -10.22 1.90
C ALA A 50 -13.99 -10.68 1.66
N LYS A 51 -14.43 -10.52 0.42
CA LYS A 51 -15.69 -11.08 -0.08
C LYS A 51 -15.38 -11.98 -1.27
N GLU A 52 -15.87 -13.20 -1.23
CA GLU A 52 -15.71 -14.11 -2.35
C GLU A 52 -16.67 -13.78 -3.49
N GLY A 53 -16.11 -13.57 -4.69
CA GLY A 53 -16.85 -13.52 -5.95
C GLY A 53 -16.68 -14.82 -6.74
N ASN A 54 -17.24 -14.86 -7.95
CA ASN A 54 -17.16 -16.06 -8.81
C ASN A 54 -15.73 -16.33 -9.32
N GLU A 55 -15.08 -15.32 -9.88
CA GLU A 55 -13.74 -15.43 -10.50
C GLU A 55 -12.65 -14.78 -9.64
N SER A 56 -13.02 -13.94 -8.67
CA SER A 56 -12.09 -13.17 -7.84
C SER A 56 -12.49 -13.15 -6.38
N ILE A 57 -11.50 -12.89 -5.53
CA ILE A 57 -11.70 -12.44 -4.15
C ILE A 57 -11.55 -10.93 -4.17
N VAL A 58 -12.57 -10.24 -3.65
CA VAL A 58 -12.58 -8.79 -3.50
C VAL A 58 -12.09 -8.45 -2.10
N LEU A 59 -10.96 -7.76 -2.03
CA LEU A 59 -10.38 -7.29 -0.77
C LEU A 59 -10.71 -5.81 -0.61
N THR A 60 -11.30 -5.44 0.52
CA THR A 60 -11.48 -4.05 0.91
C THR A 60 -10.50 -3.74 2.04
N ILE A 61 -9.57 -2.83 1.78
CA ILE A 61 -8.56 -2.37 2.71
C ILE A 61 -9.00 -1.00 3.21
N GLN A 62 -9.27 -0.88 4.49
CA GLN A 62 -9.65 0.38 5.15
C GLN A 62 -8.55 0.83 6.10
N ASN A 63 -8.16 2.09 6.03
CA ASN A 63 -7.22 2.67 6.96
C ASN A 63 -7.96 3.37 8.11
N GLU A 64 -8.04 2.70 9.24
CA GLU A 64 -8.65 3.22 10.47
C GLU A 64 -7.65 4.00 11.33
N GLY A 65 -6.38 4.01 10.93
CA GLY A 65 -5.33 4.76 11.62
C GLY A 65 -5.32 6.25 11.27
N SER A 66 -4.53 7.01 11.99
CA SER A 66 -4.38 8.46 11.79
C SER A 66 -3.33 8.85 10.75
N SER A 67 -2.48 7.91 10.33
CA SER A 67 -1.41 8.13 9.35
C SER A 67 -1.72 7.48 8.00
N THR A 68 -1.04 7.93 6.96
CA THR A 68 -1.15 7.34 5.62
C THR A 68 -0.54 5.94 5.61
N ALA A 69 -1.30 4.95 5.15
CA ALA A 69 -0.82 3.59 4.95
C ALA A 69 -0.24 3.38 3.55
N LYS A 70 0.80 2.55 3.46
CA LYS A 70 1.43 2.12 2.21
C LYS A 70 1.54 0.59 2.22
N PHE A 71 1.36 -0.02 1.07
CA PHE A 71 1.31 -1.47 0.93
C PHE A 71 2.57 -2.01 0.25
N ALA A 72 2.96 -3.23 0.61
CA ALA A 72 4.03 -3.94 -0.07
C ALA A 72 3.47 -5.03 -0.99
N THR A 73 2.63 -5.92 -0.46
CA THR A 73 2.10 -7.06 -1.23
C THR A 73 0.90 -7.71 -0.54
N ILE A 74 0.18 -8.51 -1.31
CA ILE A 74 -0.75 -9.51 -0.78
C ILE A 74 -0.03 -10.85 -0.81
N GLN A 75 -0.08 -11.58 0.27
CA GLN A 75 0.54 -12.89 0.39
C GLN A 75 -0.43 -13.91 0.95
N ALA A 76 -0.17 -15.16 0.66
CA ALA A 76 -0.84 -16.32 1.23
C ALA A 76 0.18 -17.29 1.83
N LYS A 77 -0.26 -18.24 2.62
CA LYS A 77 0.57 -19.37 3.04
C LYS A 77 0.16 -20.59 2.21
N ASP A 78 1.15 -21.27 1.63
CA ASP A 78 0.92 -22.57 1.02
C ASP A 78 0.72 -23.67 2.07
N SER A 79 0.40 -24.87 1.64
CA SER A 79 0.22 -26.05 2.52
C SER A 79 1.47 -26.39 3.34
N SER A 80 2.63 -25.91 2.95
CA SER A 80 3.91 -26.08 3.65
C SER A 80 4.24 -24.90 4.59
N GLY A 81 3.38 -23.86 4.63
CA GLY A 81 3.56 -22.66 5.42
C GLY A 81 4.47 -21.60 4.80
N ASN A 82 4.92 -21.79 3.56
CA ASN A 82 5.76 -20.81 2.87
C ASN A 82 4.91 -19.65 2.32
N PRO A 83 5.44 -18.41 2.29
CA PRO A 83 4.73 -17.29 1.74
C PRO A 83 4.66 -17.38 0.20
N VAL A 84 3.46 -17.30 -0.35
CA VAL A 84 3.19 -17.15 -1.79
C VAL A 84 2.71 -15.73 -2.03
N TYR A 85 3.38 -15.02 -2.92
CA TYR A 85 3.04 -13.63 -3.22
C TYR A 85 2.06 -13.55 -4.39
N LEU A 86 0.91 -12.97 -4.12
CA LEU A 86 -0.17 -12.84 -5.09
C LEU A 86 -0.06 -11.53 -5.88
N ILE A 87 -0.73 -11.50 -7.03
CA ILE A 87 -0.81 -10.29 -7.84
C ILE A 87 -2.05 -9.50 -7.41
N PRO A 88 -1.89 -8.27 -6.88
CA PRO A 88 -3.01 -7.41 -6.57
C PRO A 88 -3.50 -6.70 -7.85
N TYR A 89 -4.76 -6.85 -8.17
CA TYR A 89 -5.40 -6.16 -9.28
C TYR A 89 -6.24 -4.99 -8.74
N LEU A 90 -6.03 -3.78 -9.26
CA LEU A 90 -6.77 -2.58 -8.83
C LEU A 90 -8.14 -2.45 -9.50
N HIS A 91 -8.37 -3.20 -10.57
CA HIS A 91 -9.65 -3.24 -11.28
C HIS A 91 -10.14 -4.67 -11.45
N ASP A 92 -11.45 -4.86 -11.41
CA ASP A 92 -12.07 -6.17 -11.62
C ASP A 92 -11.70 -6.73 -13.00
N ARG A 93 -11.39 -8.03 -13.03
CA ARG A 93 -11.01 -8.77 -14.23
C ARG A 93 -9.78 -8.26 -14.99
N GLN A 94 -8.98 -7.39 -14.38
CA GLN A 94 -7.75 -6.87 -15.00
C GLN A 94 -6.77 -7.99 -15.38
N TRP A 95 -6.84 -9.16 -14.75
CA TRP A 95 -6.02 -10.33 -15.11
C TRP A 95 -6.27 -10.86 -16.52
N LYS A 96 -7.45 -10.60 -17.12
CA LYS A 96 -7.77 -11.01 -18.50
C LYS A 96 -6.91 -10.29 -19.53
N ASP A 97 -6.54 -9.04 -19.23
CA ASP A 97 -5.78 -8.17 -20.13
C ASP A 97 -4.29 -8.07 -19.79
N SER A 98 -3.89 -8.65 -18.64
CA SER A 98 -2.55 -8.46 -18.06
C SER A 98 -1.77 -9.77 -17.98
N SER A 99 -1.65 -10.48 -19.10
CA SER A 99 -0.85 -11.70 -19.19
C SER A 99 0.64 -11.41 -19.36
N GLY A 100 1.48 -12.23 -18.72
CA GLY A 100 2.93 -12.18 -18.81
C GLY A 100 3.64 -11.43 -17.68
N GLU A 101 4.89 -11.82 -17.43
CA GLU A 101 5.69 -11.38 -16.29
C GLU A 101 5.86 -9.85 -16.22
N LYS A 102 6.05 -9.20 -17.36
CA LYS A 102 6.23 -7.74 -17.41
C LYS A 102 4.97 -7.00 -16.95
N ALA A 103 3.79 -7.46 -17.36
CA ALA A 103 2.51 -6.90 -16.94
C ALA A 103 2.27 -7.12 -15.44
N GLN A 104 2.54 -8.32 -14.96
CA GLN A 104 2.42 -8.66 -13.54
C GLN A 104 3.35 -7.82 -12.65
N ASN A 105 4.60 -7.61 -13.07
CA ASN A 105 5.54 -6.75 -12.36
C ASN A 105 5.08 -5.28 -12.34
N GLN A 106 4.43 -4.81 -13.41
CA GLN A 106 3.87 -3.46 -13.45
C GLN A 106 2.68 -3.32 -12.49
N LEU A 107 1.81 -4.32 -12.39
CA LEU A 107 0.68 -4.34 -11.44
C LEU A 107 1.16 -4.29 -9.99
N ARG A 108 2.15 -5.09 -9.63
CA ARG A 108 2.78 -5.05 -8.30
C ARG A 108 3.36 -3.66 -8.00
N LYS A 109 4.07 -3.05 -8.96
CA LYS A 109 4.62 -1.69 -8.80
C LYS A 109 3.52 -0.64 -8.63
N ASN A 110 2.39 -0.78 -9.32
CA ASN A 110 1.28 0.14 -9.17
C ASN A 110 0.66 0.02 -7.77
N PHE A 111 0.45 -1.20 -7.28
CA PHE A 111 -0.08 -1.43 -5.94
C PHE A 111 0.83 -0.85 -4.84
N VAL A 112 2.14 -1.02 -4.95
CA VAL A 112 3.12 -0.45 -3.98
C VAL A 112 3.10 1.09 -3.97
N LYS A 113 2.70 1.72 -5.06
CA LYS A 113 2.57 3.18 -5.14
C LYS A 113 1.29 3.72 -4.50
N GLU A 114 0.28 2.86 -4.30
CA GLU A 114 -0.97 3.27 -3.66
C GLU A 114 -0.71 3.72 -2.23
N LYS A 115 -1.34 4.83 -1.89
CA LYS A 115 -1.30 5.43 -0.55
C LYS A 115 -2.73 5.59 -0.07
N LEU A 116 -3.00 5.09 1.12
CA LEU A 116 -4.32 5.15 1.71
C LEU A 116 -4.33 6.12 2.89
N SER A 117 -4.96 7.27 2.69
CA SER A 117 -5.12 8.27 3.75
C SER A 117 -5.98 7.74 4.90
N SER A 118 -5.88 8.38 6.06
CA SER A 118 -6.74 8.08 7.21
C SER A 118 -8.22 8.11 6.83
N GLY A 119 -8.97 7.11 7.23
CA GLY A 119 -10.40 6.95 6.95
C GLY A 119 -10.74 6.52 5.51
N ALA A 120 -9.77 6.46 4.61
CA ALA A 120 -10.00 6.03 3.23
C ALA A 120 -10.03 4.51 3.09
N SER A 121 -10.60 4.02 1.98
CA SER A 121 -10.63 2.60 1.62
C SER A 121 -10.13 2.39 0.19
N LEU A 122 -9.52 1.22 -0.05
CA LEU A 122 -9.05 0.75 -1.34
C LEU A 122 -9.62 -0.64 -1.60
N THR A 123 -10.17 -0.84 -2.79
CA THR A 123 -10.61 -2.16 -3.23
C THR A 123 -9.57 -2.78 -4.14
N VAL A 124 -9.23 -4.03 -3.86
CA VAL A 124 -8.25 -4.82 -4.60
C VAL A 124 -8.85 -6.17 -4.93
N TYR A 125 -8.50 -6.72 -6.07
CA TYR A 125 -8.98 -8.00 -6.55
C TYR A 125 -7.83 -9.00 -6.62
N VAL A 126 -8.10 -10.24 -6.23
CA VAL A 126 -7.20 -11.38 -6.37
C VAL A 126 -7.89 -12.41 -7.24
N ASN A 127 -7.22 -12.86 -8.29
CA ASN A 127 -7.76 -13.88 -9.18
C ASN A 127 -7.79 -15.24 -8.48
N LYS A 128 -8.96 -15.87 -8.38
CA LYS A 128 -9.11 -17.20 -7.75
C LYS A 128 -8.28 -18.28 -8.45
N ALA A 129 -8.08 -18.18 -9.76
CA ALA A 129 -7.26 -19.14 -10.49
C ALA A 129 -5.78 -19.14 -10.07
N GLU A 130 -5.29 -18.06 -9.43
CA GLU A 130 -3.91 -17.97 -8.91
C GLU A 130 -3.76 -18.58 -7.52
N LEU A 131 -4.86 -18.85 -6.83
CA LEU A 131 -4.85 -19.34 -5.44
C LEU A 131 -4.67 -20.87 -5.34
N GLY A 132 -5.12 -21.62 -6.35
CA GLY A 132 -5.12 -23.08 -6.27
C GLY A 132 -5.93 -23.58 -5.07
N GLU A 133 -5.24 -24.23 -4.12
CA GLU A 133 -5.84 -24.76 -2.88
C GLU A 133 -5.88 -23.72 -1.73
N ILE A 134 -5.33 -22.53 -1.93
CA ILE A 134 -5.25 -21.48 -0.91
C ILE A 134 -6.64 -20.90 -0.67
N THR A 135 -7.03 -20.78 0.59
CA THR A 135 -8.30 -20.19 1.00
C THR A 135 -8.17 -18.72 1.38
N VAL A 136 -9.31 -18.02 1.49
CA VAL A 136 -9.33 -16.61 1.94
C VAL A 136 -8.70 -16.43 3.32
N ASN A 137 -8.82 -17.42 4.19
CA ASN A 137 -8.27 -17.36 5.55
C ASN A 137 -6.74 -17.42 5.60
N ASP A 138 -6.12 -17.91 4.52
CA ASP A 138 -4.66 -18.00 4.39
C ASP A 138 -4.06 -16.71 3.84
N LEU A 139 -4.92 -15.76 3.40
CA LEU A 139 -4.51 -14.49 2.83
C LEU A 139 -4.13 -13.49 3.92
N SER A 140 -3.15 -12.67 3.62
CA SER A 140 -2.75 -11.54 4.44
C SER A 140 -2.22 -10.39 3.59
N LEU A 141 -2.35 -9.18 4.11
CA LEU A 141 -1.78 -7.98 3.52
C LEU A 141 -0.49 -7.64 4.27
N MET A 142 0.59 -7.39 3.55
CA MET A 142 1.84 -6.89 4.14
C MET A 142 2.03 -5.42 3.76
N ASP A 143 2.31 -4.58 4.76
CA ASP A 143 2.65 -3.18 4.53
C ASP A 143 4.15 -2.99 4.21
N VAL A 144 4.54 -1.77 3.84
CA VAL A 144 5.94 -1.44 3.49
C VAL A 144 6.92 -1.57 4.66
N HIS A 145 6.42 -1.67 5.90
CA HIS A 145 7.23 -1.87 7.10
C HIS A 145 7.35 -3.35 7.48
N GLY A 146 6.80 -4.24 6.66
CA GLY A 146 6.81 -5.69 6.88
C GLY A 146 5.79 -6.18 7.91
N LYS A 147 4.87 -5.33 8.36
CA LYS A 147 3.77 -5.76 9.23
C LYS A 147 2.73 -6.50 8.42
N VAL A 148 2.29 -7.63 8.95
CA VAL A 148 1.30 -8.49 8.32
C VAL A 148 -0.07 -8.26 8.97
N TRP A 149 -1.07 -8.03 8.15
CA TRP A 149 -2.45 -7.77 8.53
C TRP A 149 -3.32 -8.93 8.07
N PRO A 150 -4.04 -9.59 8.99
CA PRO A 150 -4.95 -10.67 8.62
C PRO A 150 -6.11 -10.15 7.78
N ILE A 151 -6.59 -10.99 6.88
CA ILE A 151 -7.78 -10.70 6.08
C ILE A 151 -8.97 -11.41 6.71
N ILE A 152 -10.02 -10.67 6.97
CA ILE A 152 -11.24 -11.17 7.60
C ILE A 152 -12.26 -11.52 6.51
N SER A 153 -12.65 -12.79 6.43
CA SER A 153 -13.69 -13.22 5.50
C SER A 153 -15.05 -12.68 5.95
N GLN A 154 -15.73 -11.94 5.07
CA GLN A 154 -17.14 -11.60 5.24
C GLN A 154 -17.98 -12.78 4.75
N GLN A 155 -18.55 -13.53 5.66
CA GLN A 155 -19.56 -14.53 5.31
C GLN A 155 -20.78 -13.79 4.73
N SER A 156 -21.19 -14.21 3.54
CA SER A 156 -22.40 -13.70 2.85
C SER A 156 -23.66 -14.27 3.46
#